data_fe6cdf17bf8e1564acdf6b29e7a9b3fb
#
_entry.id   fe6cdf17bf8e1564acdf6b29e7a9b3fb
#
_cell.length_a   1.000
_cell.length_b   1.000
_cell.length_c   1.000
_cell.angle_alpha   90.00
_cell.angle_beta   90.00
_cell.angle_gamma   90.00
#
_symmetry.space_group_name_H-M   'P 1'
#
loop_
_entity.id
_entity.type
_entity.pdbx_description
1 polymer ?
#
loop_
_entity_poly.entity_id
_entity_poly.type
_entity_poly.pdbx_seq_one_letter_code
_entity_poly.pdbx_strand_id
1 'polypeptide(L)'
;GSGGNISNITYSGGMQIIDNITSGYDNMTLGSGGTNVTMGIISGAQMSGTIINSGGEQLILNGGTALDTELNGGIMQMSSGGIVSGMTMTGGSMVLENIDGGSFNINGTLTANNAVIDMTDSSVTRAGTPAYESLTIDTLSGSGTTFILDTDLAGEANSDKVTITHADVGTHYVQIKDLSKLNNIEVTGEHKQLLITDASGKLTFVGKEFNAGGLWDVDPTLSKGDALGLSANDWYLTNMVKTVNNDTSVLLDAADNSYAMWRNTNDSLRSRLGALASGREQADGVWARTQAGRFSGSGYEGRYNLYQLGFEKQFKGGSIYGGAIDYGDGSGSYAPGSSKDNLRSFSLYGIWTTGSGAYTNVTARVGNFSTDLESYGDYPDKASYKQHAYSLSVEYGKRFDFEAGFFVEPQAQFTLGRLAGIDYTTDRGVNGRIDGMNSAIGRIGFVMGQKIENGSDIYLKADLLHEFAGERDLQLTSDAGGTNDILTKHNDYGDTWFELGLGGNVRISRTGNFYGEVTRGFGGDINKKWSVNAGLRFTF
;
A
#
# COMPACT_ATOMS: atom_id res chain seq x y z
N GLY A 1 -36.71 27.14 -31.07
CA GLY A 1 -37.96 27.15 -31.83
C GLY A 1 -39.15 26.99 -30.90
N SER A 2 -40.08 27.92 -30.94
CA SER A 2 -41.29 27.96 -30.13
C SER A 2 -42.20 26.76 -30.45
N GLY A 3 -42.50 25.93 -29.48
CA GLY A 3 -43.74 25.17 -29.45
C GLY A 3 -43.77 23.77 -30.04
N GLY A 4 -42.69 23.05 -30.08
CA GLY A 4 -42.71 21.59 -30.39
C GLY A 4 -42.47 20.76 -29.15
N ASN A 5 -43.42 19.90 -28.76
CA ASN A 5 -43.19 18.88 -27.75
C ASN A 5 -42.21 17.85 -28.29
N ILE A 6 -41.08 17.69 -27.61
CA ILE A 6 -40.13 16.61 -27.83
C ILE A 6 -40.36 15.58 -26.72
N SER A 7 -40.90 14.42 -27.07
CA SER A 7 -41.22 13.36 -26.11
C SER A 7 -40.77 12.00 -26.62
N ASN A 8 -40.53 11.04 -25.72
CA ASN A 8 -40.16 9.66 -26.04
C ASN A 8 -38.91 9.52 -26.92
N ILE A 9 -37.90 10.35 -26.71
CA ILE A 9 -36.61 10.25 -27.42
C ILE A 9 -35.60 9.53 -26.54
N THR A 10 -34.85 8.63 -27.16
CA THR A 10 -33.68 7.97 -26.55
C THR A 10 -32.41 8.66 -27.06
N TYR A 11 -31.58 9.15 -26.16
CA TYR A 11 -30.25 9.67 -26.46
C TYR A 11 -29.19 8.60 -26.17
N SER A 12 -28.32 8.38 -27.13
CA SER A 12 -27.28 7.36 -27.09
C SER A 12 -25.85 7.91 -27.07
N GLY A 13 -25.66 9.21 -27.00
CA GLY A 13 -24.31 9.81 -26.90
C GLY A 13 -24.32 11.33 -26.93
N GLY A 14 -23.26 11.94 -26.39
CA GLY A 14 -23.02 13.38 -26.39
C GLY A 14 -23.64 14.14 -25.21
N MET A 15 -23.42 15.43 -25.16
CA MET A 15 -23.95 16.36 -24.15
C MET A 15 -25.02 17.26 -24.73
N GLN A 16 -26.13 17.37 -24.04
CA GLN A 16 -27.24 18.29 -24.35
C GLN A 16 -27.49 19.22 -23.17
N ILE A 17 -27.79 20.48 -23.43
CA ILE A 17 -28.19 21.48 -22.42
C ILE A 17 -29.57 22.02 -22.76
N ILE A 18 -30.46 22.02 -21.78
CA ILE A 18 -31.81 22.55 -21.88
C ILE A 18 -31.90 23.78 -20.98
N ASP A 19 -32.28 24.92 -21.58
CA ASP A 19 -32.35 26.20 -20.91
C ASP A 19 -33.71 26.86 -21.17
N ASN A 20 -34.32 27.44 -20.14
CA ASN A 20 -35.55 28.21 -20.19
C ASN A 20 -36.76 27.54 -20.91
N ILE A 21 -36.86 26.22 -20.85
CA ILE A 21 -37.95 25.47 -21.45
C ILE A 21 -38.78 24.82 -20.35
N THR A 22 -39.99 25.24 -20.14
CA THR A 22 -40.88 24.78 -19.07
C THR A 22 -41.79 23.60 -19.48
N SER A 23 -41.74 23.19 -20.74
CA SER A 23 -42.47 22.03 -21.23
C SER A 23 -41.87 21.53 -22.54
N GLY A 24 -42.07 20.25 -22.87
CA GLY A 24 -41.73 19.70 -24.17
C GLY A 24 -40.53 18.76 -24.21
N TYR A 25 -39.92 18.45 -23.05
CA TYR A 25 -38.90 17.39 -22.91
C TYR A 25 -39.40 16.34 -21.92
N ASP A 26 -40.48 15.65 -22.30
CA ASP A 26 -41.10 14.65 -21.45
C ASP A 26 -40.77 13.24 -21.90
N ASN A 27 -40.66 12.30 -20.92
CA ASN A 27 -40.39 10.89 -21.15
C ASN A 27 -39.12 10.60 -21.98
N MET A 28 -38.05 11.33 -21.71
CA MET A 28 -36.76 11.12 -22.36
C MET A 28 -36.03 9.91 -21.74
N THR A 29 -35.34 9.15 -22.56
CA THR A 29 -34.48 8.06 -22.11
C THR A 29 -33.03 8.43 -22.35
N LEU A 30 -32.22 8.47 -21.29
CA LEU A 30 -30.78 8.73 -21.30
C LEU A 30 -30.04 7.43 -21.04
N GLY A 31 -29.06 7.12 -21.89
CA GLY A 31 -28.28 5.90 -21.79
C GLY A 31 -29.03 4.66 -22.25
N SER A 32 -28.65 4.13 -23.39
CA SER A 32 -29.04 2.81 -23.83
C SER A 32 -27.84 2.15 -24.48
N GLY A 33 -27.52 0.90 -24.07
CA GLY A 33 -26.45 0.15 -24.69
C GLY A 33 -25.02 0.58 -24.34
N GLY A 34 -24.81 1.28 -23.21
CA GLY A 34 -23.47 1.56 -22.68
C GLY A 34 -22.75 2.76 -23.25
N THR A 35 -23.41 3.63 -24.00
CA THR A 35 -22.85 4.92 -24.45
C THR A 35 -23.16 6.03 -23.46
N ASN A 36 -22.16 6.83 -23.11
CA ASN A 36 -22.30 7.95 -22.21
C ASN A 36 -23.13 9.06 -22.87
N VAL A 37 -24.19 9.49 -22.21
CA VAL A 37 -25.00 10.64 -22.61
C VAL A 37 -25.29 11.50 -21.39
N THR A 38 -25.05 12.80 -21.50
CA THR A 38 -25.28 13.77 -20.43
C THR A 38 -26.33 14.79 -20.87
N MET A 39 -27.32 15.07 -20.02
CA MET A 39 -28.32 16.10 -20.25
C MET A 39 -28.39 17.07 -19.07
N GLY A 40 -28.08 18.35 -19.34
CA GLY A 40 -28.12 19.41 -18.36
C GLY A 40 -29.45 20.19 -18.40
N ILE A 41 -30.05 20.47 -17.25
CA ILE A 41 -31.25 21.30 -17.06
C ILE A 41 -30.87 22.51 -16.25
N ILE A 42 -31.05 23.70 -16.81
CA ILE A 42 -30.64 24.97 -16.21
C ILE A 42 -31.77 26.05 -16.30
N SER A 43 -31.62 27.11 -15.51
CA SER A 43 -32.31 28.40 -15.68
C SER A 43 -33.83 28.30 -15.92
N GLY A 44 -34.55 27.61 -15.05
CA GLY A 44 -36.01 27.52 -15.14
C GLY A 44 -36.51 26.44 -16.13
N ALA A 45 -35.62 25.68 -16.74
CA ALA A 45 -36.02 24.52 -17.56
C ALA A 45 -36.59 23.39 -16.71
N GLN A 46 -37.52 22.64 -17.26
CA GLN A 46 -38.17 21.51 -16.60
C GLN A 46 -38.20 20.31 -17.53
N MET A 47 -37.91 19.15 -16.97
CA MET A 47 -38.10 17.82 -17.59
C MET A 47 -38.96 16.94 -16.71
N SER A 48 -39.83 16.13 -17.32
CA SER A 48 -40.70 15.20 -16.63
C SER A 48 -40.59 13.80 -17.21
N GLY A 49 -40.68 12.75 -16.34
CA GLY A 49 -40.67 11.37 -16.77
C GLY A 49 -39.36 10.89 -17.40
N THR A 50 -38.22 11.50 -17.06
CA THR A 50 -36.92 11.10 -17.60
C THR A 50 -36.50 9.76 -17.05
N ILE A 51 -36.06 8.85 -17.93
CA ILE A 51 -35.51 7.55 -17.58
C ILE A 51 -33.99 7.62 -17.79
N ILE A 52 -33.21 7.35 -16.74
CA ILE A 52 -31.75 7.41 -16.76
C ILE A 52 -31.19 6.01 -16.52
N ASN A 53 -30.79 5.34 -17.59
CA ASN A 53 -30.20 4.01 -17.55
C ASN A 53 -28.67 4.10 -17.37
N SER A 54 -28.03 2.95 -17.21
CA SER A 54 -26.57 2.86 -17.17
C SER A 54 -25.91 3.55 -18.38
N GLY A 55 -24.94 4.43 -18.12
CA GLY A 55 -24.32 5.32 -19.11
C GLY A 55 -25.06 6.63 -19.35
N GLY A 56 -26.28 6.80 -18.82
CA GLY A 56 -27.01 8.06 -18.82
C GLY A 56 -26.66 8.94 -17.63
N GLU A 57 -26.61 10.23 -17.84
CA GLU A 57 -26.39 11.24 -16.80
C GLU A 57 -27.32 12.42 -16.99
N GLN A 58 -27.95 12.87 -15.90
CA GLN A 58 -28.74 14.10 -15.87
C GLN A 58 -28.15 15.07 -14.86
N LEU A 59 -27.86 16.28 -15.31
CA LEU A 59 -27.38 17.38 -14.47
C LEU A 59 -28.51 18.34 -14.17
N ILE A 60 -28.88 18.49 -12.90
CA ILE A 60 -29.88 19.47 -12.44
C ILE A 60 -29.12 20.66 -11.85
N LEU A 61 -28.98 21.72 -12.62
CA LEU A 61 -28.27 22.90 -12.19
C LEU A 61 -29.24 23.92 -11.56
N ASN A 62 -28.68 25.01 -11.03
CA ASN A 62 -29.47 26.05 -10.38
C ASN A 62 -30.63 26.54 -11.28
N GLY A 63 -31.84 26.47 -10.74
CA GLY A 63 -33.09 26.83 -11.45
C GLY A 63 -33.65 25.73 -12.36
N GLY A 64 -32.95 24.61 -12.56
CA GLY A 64 -33.48 23.47 -13.30
C GLY A 64 -34.41 22.61 -12.44
N THR A 65 -35.38 21.95 -13.07
CA THR A 65 -36.36 21.10 -12.38
C THR A 65 -36.51 19.75 -13.08
N ALA A 66 -36.36 18.66 -12.31
CA ALA A 66 -36.64 17.31 -12.75
C ALA A 66 -37.87 16.75 -11.99
N LEU A 67 -38.87 16.29 -12.75
CA LEU A 67 -40.11 15.73 -12.20
C LEU A 67 -40.24 14.25 -12.59
N ASP A 68 -40.67 13.41 -11.64
CA ASP A 68 -41.00 11.99 -11.87
C ASP A 68 -39.90 11.26 -12.63
N THR A 69 -38.64 11.44 -12.20
CA THR A 69 -37.47 10.83 -12.83
C THR A 69 -37.28 9.39 -12.36
N GLU A 70 -36.97 8.51 -13.30
CA GLU A 70 -36.62 7.10 -13.04
C GLU A 70 -35.12 6.87 -13.29
N LEU A 71 -34.37 6.50 -12.26
CA LEU A 71 -32.93 6.22 -12.32
C LEU A 71 -32.67 4.71 -12.22
N ASN A 72 -32.27 4.11 -13.34
CA ASN A 72 -32.02 2.67 -13.47
C ASN A 72 -30.53 2.39 -13.75
N GLY A 73 -29.67 2.60 -12.76
CA GLY A 73 -28.23 2.39 -12.88
C GLY A 73 -27.45 3.54 -13.53
N GLY A 74 -28.08 4.67 -13.88
CA GLY A 74 -27.41 5.88 -14.34
C GLY A 74 -26.99 6.82 -13.21
N ILE A 75 -26.71 8.07 -13.55
CA ILE A 75 -26.27 9.11 -12.61
C ILE A 75 -27.16 10.35 -12.73
N MET A 76 -27.64 10.84 -11.59
CA MET A 76 -28.19 12.19 -11.47
C MET A 76 -27.26 13.02 -10.63
N GLN A 77 -26.79 14.16 -11.18
CA GLN A 77 -26.04 15.14 -10.42
C GLN A 77 -26.89 16.37 -10.18
N MET A 78 -26.99 16.82 -8.94
CA MET A 78 -27.79 17.97 -8.55
C MET A 78 -26.91 19.02 -7.89
N SER A 79 -26.97 20.24 -8.40
CA SER A 79 -26.34 21.41 -7.78
C SER A 79 -27.31 22.14 -6.87
N SER A 80 -26.80 22.94 -5.94
CA SER A 80 -27.62 23.80 -5.08
C SER A 80 -28.51 24.69 -5.93
N GLY A 81 -29.80 24.76 -5.55
CA GLY A 81 -30.84 25.49 -6.31
C GLY A 81 -31.49 24.70 -7.44
N GLY A 82 -31.07 23.49 -7.72
CA GLY A 82 -31.83 22.53 -8.53
C GLY A 82 -33.04 21.98 -7.77
N ILE A 83 -34.06 21.54 -8.48
CA ILE A 83 -35.29 21.00 -7.90
C ILE A 83 -35.54 19.60 -8.46
N VAL A 84 -35.74 18.63 -7.54
CA VAL A 84 -36.20 17.29 -7.87
C VAL A 84 -37.50 17.02 -7.15
N SER A 85 -38.53 16.54 -7.86
CA SER A 85 -39.84 16.22 -7.29
C SER A 85 -40.38 14.92 -7.87
N GLY A 86 -40.59 13.93 -7.00
CA GLY A 86 -40.93 12.57 -7.40
C GLY A 86 -39.76 11.87 -8.10
N MET A 87 -39.26 10.80 -7.51
CA MET A 87 -38.14 10.07 -8.08
C MET A 87 -38.19 8.61 -7.69
N THR A 88 -37.85 7.75 -8.65
CA THR A 88 -37.61 6.32 -8.38
C THR A 88 -36.19 5.97 -8.74
N MET A 89 -35.46 5.36 -7.79
CA MET A 89 -34.09 4.88 -8.00
C MET A 89 -34.07 3.35 -7.82
N THR A 90 -33.64 2.67 -8.86
CA THR A 90 -33.38 1.22 -8.82
C THR A 90 -31.91 0.99 -9.18
N GLY A 91 -31.04 1.03 -8.18
CA GLY A 91 -29.60 1.20 -8.41
C GLY A 91 -29.26 2.63 -8.88
N GLY A 92 -28.04 2.79 -9.40
CA GLY A 92 -27.53 4.10 -9.83
C GLY A 92 -27.16 5.04 -8.67
N SER A 93 -26.76 6.28 -9.02
CA SER A 93 -26.24 7.23 -8.06
C SER A 93 -26.86 8.61 -8.25
N MET A 94 -27.25 9.22 -7.14
CA MET A 94 -27.53 10.66 -7.07
C MET A 94 -26.34 11.34 -6.37
N VAL A 95 -25.74 12.32 -7.03
CA VAL A 95 -24.58 13.07 -6.53
C VAL A 95 -25.02 14.49 -6.21
N LEU A 96 -24.81 14.92 -4.98
CA LEU A 96 -25.16 16.24 -4.45
C LEU A 96 -23.86 16.96 -4.09
N GLU A 97 -23.23 17.58 -5.06
CA GLU A 97 -21.93 18.22 -4.89
C GLU A 97 -22.06 19.74 -4.89
N ASN A 98 -21.53 20.38 -3.84
CA ASN A 98 -21.37 21.83 -3.80
C ASN A 98 -20.17 22.21 -2.93
N ILE A 99 -19.10 22.68 -3.55
CA ILE A 99 -17.81 23.02 -2.92
C ILE A 99 -17.96 24.00 -1.72
N ASP A 100 -18.95 24.87 -1.74
CA ASP A 100 -19.16 25.87 -0.69
C ASP A 100 -20.27 25.49 0.30
N GLY A 101 -20.71 24.22 0.29
CA GLY A 101 -21.86 23.75 1.05
C GLY A 101 -23.19 24.14 0.42
N GLY A 102 -24.26 23.51 0.80
CA GLY A 102 -25.57 23.85 0.26
C GLY A 102 -26.71 23.07 0.86
N SER A 103 -27.93 23.44 0.46
CA SER A 103 -29.14 22.74 0.84
C SER A 103 -29.82 22.16 -0.39
N PHE A 104 -30.13 20.88 -0.31
CA PHE A 104 -30.79 20.11 -1.37
C PHE A 104 -32.14 19.63 -0.87
N ASN A 105 -33.14 19.62 -1.75
CA ASN A 105 -34.49 19.16 -1.41
C ASN A 105 -34.99 18.20 -2.49
N ILE A 106 -35.48 17.05 -2.06
CA ILE A 106 -36.23 16.11 -2.88
C ILE A 106 -37.68 16.18 -2.42
N ASN A 107 -38.51 16.80 -3.23
CA ASN A 107 -39.92 17.00 -2.94
C ASN A 107 -40.73 15.75 -3.35
N GLY A 108 -41.86 15.51 -2.69
CA GLY A 108 -42.69 14.36 -2.95
C GLY A 108 -42.02 13.05 -2.54
N THR A 109 -42.30 11.96 -3.24
CA THR A 109 -41.77 10.65 -2.86
C THR A 109 -40.50 10.33 -3.62
N LEU A 110 -39.44 10.00 -2.88
CA LEU A 110 -38.26 9.28 -3.35
C LEU A 110 -38.42 7.80 -3.01
N THR A 111 -38.59 6.97 -4.04
CA THR A 111 -38.51 5.52 -3.89
C THR A 111 -37.12 5.06 -4.25
N ALA A 112 -36.31 4.61 -3.28
CA ALA A 112 -34.91 4.27 -3.51
C ALA A 112 -34.60 2.85 -3.04
N ASN A 113 -34.16 2.00 -3.98
CA ASN A 113 -33.80 0.62 -3.74
C ASN A 113 -32.39 0.32 -4.24
N ASN A 114 -31.49 -0.09 -3.33
CA ASN A 114 -30.09 -0.43 -3.65
C ASN A 114 -29.35 0.65 -4.46
N ALA A 115 -29.69 1.88 -4.21
CA ALA A 115 -29.12 3.06 -4.87
C ALA A 115 -28.04 3.73 -4.00
N VAL A 116 -27.36 4.72 -4.54
CA VAL A 116 -26.39 5.53 -3.83
C VAL A 116 -26.82 6.99 -3.83
N ILE A 117 -26.78 7.66 -2.70
CA ILE A 117 -26.91 9.11 -2.56
C ILE A 117 -25.58 9.61 -1.99
N ASP A 118 -24.81 10.25 -2.84
CA ASP A 118 -23.47 10.72 -2.54
C ASP A 118 -23.49 12.23 -2.32
N MET A 119 -23.18 12.64 -1.11
CA MET A 119 -23.09 14.04 -0.69
C MET A 119 -21.65 14.51 -0.54
N THR A 120 -20.66 13.65 -0.85
CA THR A 120 -19.25 13.99 -0.64
C THR A 120 -18.74 14.92 -1.72
N ASP A 121 -17.91 15.89 -1.30
CA ASP A 121 -17.22 16.78 -2.22
C ASP A 121 -15.96 16.12 -2.80
N SER A 122 -15.69 16.39 -4.08
CA SER A 122 -14.48 15.94 -4.76
C SER A 122 -13.23 16.74 -4.34
N SER A 123 -13.42 17.90 -3.72
CA SER A 123 -12.35 18.80 -3.29
C SER A 123 -12.75 19.59 -2.02
N VAL A 124 -11.74 20.12 -1.33
CA VAL A 124 -11.96 21.11 -0.26
C VAL A 124 -12.49 22.43 -0.85
N THR A 125 -13.18 23.23 -0.02
CA THR A 125 -13.70 24.53 -0.42
C THR A 125 -12.60 25.47 -0.93
N ARG A 126 -12.99 26.53 -1.64
CA ARG A 126 -12.08 27.62 -2.05
C ARG A 126 -11.34 28.27 -0.88
N ALA A 127 -11.90 28.22 0.31
CA ALA A 127 -11.27 28.72 1.55
C ALA A 127 -10.33 27.69 2.21
N GLY A 128 -10.20 26.47 1.66
CA GLY A 128 -9.38 25.40 2.23
C GLY A 128 -10.00 24.76 3.48
N THR A 129 -11.25 25.07 3.81
CA THR A 129 -12.02 24.43 4.90
C THR A 129 -13.11 23.55 4.30
N PRO A 130 -13.38 22.36 4.87
CA PRO A 130 -14.51 21.54 4.42
C PRO A 130 -15.83 22.31 4.54
N ALA A 131 -16.69 22.19 3.53
CA ALA A 131 -18.07 22.59 3.61
C ALA A 131 -18.96 21.36 3.77
N TYR A 132 -20.14 21.53 4.33
CA TYR A 132 -21.06 20.43 4.61
C TYR A 132 -22.43 20.77 4.03
N GLU A 133 -23.06 19.75 3.44
CA GLU A 133 -24.36 19.85 2.78
C GLU A 133 -25.48 19.42 3.72
N SER A 134 -26.69 19.84 3.38
CA SER A 134 -27.91 19.33 3.97
C SER A 134 -28.86 18.83 2.88
N LEU A 135 -29.38 17.62 3.05
CA LEU A 135 -30.40 17.03 2.19
C LEU A 135 -31.71 16.89 2.97
N THR A 136 -32.79 17.42 2.43
CA THR A 136 -34.13 17.16 2.95
C THR A 136 -34.90 16.30 1.95
N ILE A 137 -35.44 15.17 2.41
CA ILE A 137 -36.31 14.26 1.67
C ILE A 137 -37.70 14.33 2.27
N ASP A 138 -38.69 14.73 1.47
CA ASP A 138 -40.07 14.81 1.94
C ASP A 138 -40.63 13.44 2.33
N THR A 139 -40.58 12.47 1.42
CA THR A 139 -40.99 11.09 1.72
C THR A 139 -39.97 10.10 1.15
N LEU A 140 -39.43 9.20 1.98
CA LEU A 140 -38.53 8.13 1.58
C LEU A 140 -39.24 6.77 1.65
N SER A 141 -39.19 6.03 0.54
CA SER A 141 -39.67 4.66 0.41
C SER A 141 -38.58 3.75 -0.14
N GLY A 142 -38.67 2.45 0.11
CA GLY A 142 -37.68 1.47 -0.34
C GLY A 142 -36.63 1.11 0.71
N SER A 143 -35.56 0.42 0.29
CA SER A 143 -34.53 -0.12 1.18
C SER A 143 -33.21 -0.37 0.46
N GLY A 144 -32.12 -0.54 1.22
CA GLY A 144 -30.79 -0.87 0.68
C GLY A 144 -30.03 0.31 0.10
N THR A 145 -30.54 1.54 0.19
CA THR A 145 -29.84 2.75 -0.29
C THR A 145 -28.68 3.11 0.61
N THR A 146 -27.55 3.47 0.04
CA THR A 146 -26.35 3.93 0.73
C THR A 146 -26.25 5.45 0.64
N PHE A 147 -26.16 6.11 1.79
CA PHE A 147 -25.83 7.52 1.91
C PHE A 147 -24.33 7.65 2.18
N ILE A 148 -23.61 8.40 1.35
CA ILE A 148 -22.19 8.68 1.54
C ILE A 148 -22.06 10.13 1.99
N LEU A 149 -21.49 10.34 3.19
CA LEU A 149 -21.46 11.64 3.86
C LEU A 149 -20.03 12.05 4.20
N ASP A 150 -19.72 13.33 3.98
CA ASP A 150 -18.52 13.95 4.52
C ASP A 150 -18.68 14.20 6.03
N THR A 151 -17.63 13.93 6.79
CA THR A 151 -17.60 14.21 8.23
C THR A 151 -16.19 14.53 8.74
N ASP A 152 -16.14 15.31 9.80
CA ASP A 152 -14.94 15.63 10.57
C ASP A 152 -15.20 15.31 12.05
N LEU A 153 -15.45 14.05 12.36
CA LEU A 153 -15.81 13.61 13.72
C LEU A 153 -14.72 13.92 14.75
N ALA A 154 -13.46 13.78 14.37
CA ALA A 154 -12.31 13.95 15.26
C ALA A 154 -11.74 15.38 15.28
N GLY A 155 -12.22 16.27 14.39
CA GLY A 155 -11.86 17.68 14.35
C GLY A 155 -12.91 18.57 14.98
N GLU A 156 -13.64 19.31 14.16
CA GLU A 156 -14.70 20.22 14.63
C GLU A 156 -16.06 19.53 14.87
N ALA A 157 -16.11 18.22 14.72
CA ALA A 157 -17.31 17.39 14.87
C ALA A 157 -18.47 17.90 13.98
N ASN A 158 -18.18 18.13 12.72
CA ASN A 158 -19.15 18.56 11.73
C ASN A 158 -19.38 17.50 10.64
N SER A 159 -20.51 17.55 9.95
CA SER A 159 -20.85 16.57 8.91
C SER A 159 -21.96 17.06 7.99
N ASP A 160 -22.07 16.42 6.83
CA ASP A 160 -23.30 16.43 6.05
C ASP A 160 -24.47 15.92 6.88
N LYS A 161 -25.68 16.41 6.56
CA LYS A 161 -26.90 16.05 7.29
C LYS A 161 -28.04 15.69 6.36
N VAL A 162 -28.76 14.64 6.71
CA VAL A 162 -29.96 14.22 5.99
C VAL A 162 -31.18 14.35 6.93
N THR A 163 -32.24 14.98 6.44
CA THR A 163 -33.53 15.06 7.13
C THR A 163 -34.60 14.36 6.30
N ILE A 164 -35.33 13.43 6.89
CA ILE A 164 -36.41 12.69 6.25
C ILE A 164 -37.69 12.98 7.03
N THR A 165 -38.67 13.59 6.35
CA THR A 165 -39.91 14.02 7.00
C THR A 165 -40.89 12.86 7.18
N HIS A 166 -41.08 12.06 6.15
CA HIS A 166 -41.93 10.86 6.15
C HIS A 166 -41.16 9.68 5.57
N ALA A 167 -41.47 8.48 6.03
CA ALA A 167 -40.90 7.27 5.42
C ALA A 167 -41.79 6.03 5.59
N ASP A 168 -41.62 5.07 4.71
CA ASP A 168 -41.98 3.69 4.93
C ASP A 168 -40.90 2.96 5.73
N VAL A 169 -41.22 1.78 6.26
CA VAL A 169 -40.23 0.94 6.96
C VAL A 169 -39.13 0.54 5.98
N GLY A 170 -37.88 0.77 6.35
CA GLY A 170 -36.74 0.45 5.51
C GLY A 170 -35.42 0.40 6.27
N THR A 171 -34.44 -0.30 5.69
CA THR A 171 -33.06 -0.32 6.18
C THR A 171 -32.16 0.26 5.13
N HIS A 172 -31.34 1.23 5.50
CA HIS A 172 -30.39 1.93 4.64
C HIS A 172 -29.00 1.91 5.25
N TYR A 173 -27.99 2.21 4.45
CA TYR A 173 -26.59 2.18 4.84
C TYR A 173 -26.00 3.59 4.84
N VAL A 174 -24.98 3.79 5.67
CA VAL A 174 -24.22 5.03 5.73
C VAL A 174 -22.74 4.70 5.58
N GLN A 175 -22.11 5.34 4.62
CA GLN A 175 -20.67 5.37 4.42
C GLN A 175 -20.14 6.75 4.76
N ILE A 176 -18.94 6.81 5.32
CA ILE A 176 -18.33 8.06 5.78
C ILE A 176 -17.03 8.30 5.02
N LYS A 177 -16.92 9.48 4.42
CA LYS A 177 -15.66 10.05 3.99
C LYS A 177 -15.14 10.94 5.11
N ASP A 178 -14.03 10.52 5.73
CA ASP A 178 -13.45 11.23 6.86
C ASP A 178 -12.53 12.36 6.40
N LEU A 179 -12.82 13.58 6.86
CA LEU A 179 -12.04 14.79 6.59
C LEU A 179 -11.17 15.22 7.77
N SER A 180 -11.10 14.45 8.83
CA SER A 180 -10.43 14.82 10.08
C SER A 180 -8.90 14.80 10.02
N LYS A 181 -8.28 14.34 8.94
CA LYS A 181 -6.82 14.31 8.73
C LYS A 181 -6.05 13.56 9.84
N LEU A 182 -6.67 12.58 10.46
CA LEU A 182 -6.09 11.84 11.55
C LEU A 182 -5.50 10.52 11.07
N ASN A 183 -4.35 10.21 11.66
CA ASN A 183 -3.59 9.02 11.37
C ASN A 183 -4.17 7.83 12.14
N ASN A 184 -4.49 6.71 11.45
CA ASN A 184 -4.80 5.40 12.03
C ASN A 184 -5.61 5.48 13.33
N ILE A 185 -6.84 6.01 13.27
CA ILE A 185 -7.61 6.31 14.47
C ILE A 185 -8.86 5.47 14.57
N GLU A 186 -9.05 4.92 15.74
CA GLU A 186 -10.34 4.60 16.29
C GLU A 186 -10.83 5.80 17.10
N VAL A 187 -11.84 6.49 16.57
CA VAL A 187 -12.46 7.60 17.29
C VAL A 187 -13.49 7.02 18.23
N THR A 188 -13.01 6.64 19.43
CA THR A 188 -13.84 6.09 20.49
C THR A 188 -14.25 7.15 21.48
N GLY A 189 -15.28 6.87 22.25
CA GLY A 189 -15.75 7.71 23.34
C GLY A 189 -17.16 8.23 23.13
N GLU A 190 -17.48 9.35 23.76
CA GLU A 190 -18.84 9.92 23.75
C GLU A 190 -19.11 10.81 22.52
N HIS A 191 -18.61 10.41 21.35
CA HIS A 191 -18.93 11.14 20.14
C HIS A 191 -20.38 10.96 19.76
N LYS A 192 -21.03 12.04 19.42
CA LYS A 192 -22.46 12.10 19.09
C LYS A 192 -22.66 13.08 17.94
N GLN A 193 -22.08 12.75 16.77
CA GLN A 193 -22.26 13.57 15.58
C GLN A 193 -23.56 13.22 14.88
N LEU A 194 -24.51 14.16 14.88
CA LEU A 194 -25.78 13.99 14.17
C LEU A 194 -25.55 13.87 12.67
N LEU A 195 -26.04 12.79 12.08
CA LEU A 195 -25.99 12.55 10.64
C LEU A 195 -27.38 12.60 9.99
N ILE A 196 -28.36 11.91 10.60
CA ILE A 196 -29.68 11.74 10.00
C ILE A 196 -30.76 11.97 11.04
N THR A 197 -31.77 12.75 10.65
CA THR A 197 -33.03 12.89 11.37
C THR A 197 -34.14 12.20 10.57
N ASP A 198 -34.69 11.12 11.10
CA ASP A 198 -35.88 10.45 10.58
C ASP A 198 -37.12 10.80 11.41
N ALA A 199 -37.87 11.81 10.98
CA ALA A 199 -39.04 12.26 11.71
C ALA A 199 -40.15 11.19 11.77
N SER A 200 -40.14 10.20 10.87
CA SER A 200 -41.09 9.09 10.86
C SER A 200 -40.79 8.04 11.94
N GLY A 201 -39.53 7.91 12.33
CA GLY A 201 -39.03 6.90 13.26
C GLY A 201 -39.05 5.47 12.74
N LYS A 202 -39.32 5.27 11.43
CA LYS A 202 -39.51 3.94 10.81
C LYS A 202 -38.26 3.36 10.17
N LEU A 203 -37.21 4.17 9.99
CA LEU A 203 -36.01 3.75 9.29
C LEU A 203 -34.95 3.20 10.24
N THR A 204 -34.14 2.31 9.69
CA THR A 204 -32.91 1.81 10.31
C THR A 204 -31.72 2.16 9.45
N PHE A 205 -30.66 2.70 10.08
CA PHE A 205 -29.41 3.02 9.40
C PHE A 205 -28.26 2.19 9.98
N VAL A 206 -27.45 1.62 9.10
CA VAL A 206 -26.32 0.76 9.44
C VAL A 206 -25.06 1.32 8.80
N GLY A 207 -23.98 1.43 9.58
CA GLY A 207 -22.66 1.80 9.06
C GLY A 207 -22.13 0.75 8.08
N LYS A 208 -21.43 1.19 7.07
CA LYS A 208 -20.79 0.35 6.06
C LYS A 208 -19.41 0.91 5.75
N GLU A 209 -18.42 0.03 5.69
CA GLU A 209 -17.05 0.39 5.33
C GLU A 209 -16.99 1.12 3.98
N PHE A 210 -16.13 2.11 3.88
CA PHE A 210 -15.94 2.93 2.69
C PHE A 210 -14.48 3.26 2.42
N ASN A 211 -14.07 3.06 1.17
CA ASN A 211 -12.81 3.52 0.61
C ASN A 211 -13.09 4.69 -0.35
N ALA A 212 -12.75 5.88 0.06
CA ALA A 212 -12.94 7.10 -0.74
C ALA A 212 -11.84 7.32 -1.79
N GLY A 213 -10.90 6.38 -1.95
CA GLY A 213 -9.76 6.50 -2.86
C GLY A 213 -8.52 7.14 -2.25
N GLY A 214 -8.53 7.46 -0.96
CA GLY A 214 -7.37 7.88 -0.18
C GLY A 214 -6.55 6.71 0.37
N LEU A 215 -5.99 6.88 1.57
CA LEU A 215 -5.10 5.89 2.20
C LEU A 215 -5.85 4.87 3.08
N TRP A 216 -7.09 5.16 3.47
CA TRP A 216 -7.81 4.47 4.52
C TRP A 216 -9.12 3.86 4.04
N ASP A 217 -9.46 2.71 4.61
CA ASP A 217 -10.84 2.23 4.70
C ASP A 217 -11.43 2.77 6.01
N VAL A 218 -12.65 3.30 5.94
CA VAL A 218 -13.33 3.90 7.09
C VAL A 218 -14.57 3.08 7.42
N ASP A 219 -14.65 2.55 8.63
CA ASP A 219 -15.78 1.77 9.15
C ASP A 219 -16.52 2.56 10.23
N PRO A 220 -17.71 3.10 9.94
CA PRO A 220 -18.48 3.92 10.88
C PRO A 220 -19.41 3.07 11.75
N THR A 221 -19.58 3.48 12.99
CA THR A 221 -20.61 2.97 13.91
C THR A 221 -21.69 4.02 14.12
N LEU A 222 -22.94 3.66 13.84
CA LEU A 222 -24.10 4.52 14.07
C LEU A 222 -24.91 4.02 15.26
N SER A 223 -25.45 4.98 16.00
CA SER A 223 -26.38 4.71 17.11
C SER A 223 -27.61 5.59 16.99
N LYS A 224 -28.77 5.00 17.29
CA LYS A 224 -30.01 5.75 17.38
C LYS A 224 -30.04 6.60 18.65
N GLY A 225 -30.63 7.78 18.60
CA GLY A 225 -30.57 8.74 19.67
C GLY A 225 -31.19 8.27 21.00
N ASP A 226 -32.21 7.42 20.96
CA ASP A 226 -32.80 6.83 22.19
C ASP A 226 -31.78 5.97 22.97
N ALA A 227 -30.90 5.25 22.28
CA ALA A 227 -29.81 4.51 22.92
C ALA A 227 -28.75 5.43 23.56
N LEU A 228 -28.73 6.70 23.20
CA LEU A 228 -27.80 7.71 23.69
C LEU A 228 -28.45 8.68 24.68
N GLY A 229 -29.73 8.48 25.03
CA GLY A 229 -30.51 9.42 25.86
C GLY A 229 -30.88 10.70 25.10
N LEU A 230 -30.92 10.67 23.77
CA LEU A 230 -31.25 11.76 22.87
C LEU A 230 -32.59 11.49 22.13
N SER A 231 -32.91 12.30 21.11
CA SER A 231 -34.11 12.14 20.30
C SER A 231 -34.11 10.78 19.56
N ALA A 232 -35.17 10.02 19.71
CA ALA A 232 -35.38 8.71 19.04
C ALA A 232 -35.51 8.82 17.53
N ASN A 233 -35.65 10.02 16.98
CA ASN A 233 -35.73 10.29 15.56
C ASN A 233 -34.35 10.54 14.91
N ASP A 234 -33.32 10.64 15.73
CA ASP A 234 -32.00 11.04 15.28
C ASP A 234 -31.03 9.85 15.27
N TRP A 235 -30.16 9.83 14.27
CA TRP A 235 -29.07 8.87 14.10
C TRP A 235 -27.73 9.58 14.17
N TYR A 236 -26.85 9.05 15.01
CA TYR A 236 -25.55 9.65 15.32
C TYR A 236 -24.41 8.75 14.90
N LEU A 237 -23.36 9.34 14.36
CA LEU A 237 -22.05 8.72 14.27
C LEU A 237 -21.40 8.74 15.65
N THR A 238 -21.12 7.58 16.20
CA THR A 238 -20.59 7.43 17.56
C THR A 238 -19.16 6.91 17.59
N ASN A 239 -18.75 6.21 16.54
CA ASN A 239 -17.39 5.71 16.39
C ASN A 239 -17.02 5.60 14.91
N MET A 240 -15.72 5.64 14.65
CA MET A 240 -15.14 5.50 13.33
C MET A 240 -13.78 4.81 13.45
N VAL A 241 -13.59 3.69 12.75
CA VAL A 241 -12.33 2.97 12.69
C VAL A 241 -11.71 3.15 11.30
N LYS A 242 -10.47 3.63 11.25
CA LYS A 242 -9.71 3.77 10.03
C LYS A 242 -8.65 2.68 9.95
N THR A 243 -8.67 1.90 8.88
CA THR A 243 -7.67 0.87 8.59
C THR A 243 -6.97 1.17 7.28
N VAL A 244 -5.70 0.78 7.19
CA VAL A 244 -4.94 0.95 5.93
C VAL A 244 -5.61 0.14 4.83
N ASN A 245 -5.98 0.79 3.73
CA ASN A 245 -6.60 0.09 2.61
C ASN A 245 -5.59 -0.78 1.83
N ASN A 246 -6.10 -1.66 0.99
CA ASN A 246 -5.30 -2.63 0.27
C ASN A 246 -4.22 -2.00 -0.62
N ASP A 247 -4.53 -0.93 -1.35
CA ASP A 247 -3.57 -0.27 -2.24
C ASP A 247 -2.45 0.42 -1.45
N THR A 248 -2.78 1.03 -0.32
CA THR A 248 -1.84 1.67 0.59
C THR A 248 -0.92 0.65 1.26
N SER A 249 -1.43 -0.54 1.62
CA SER A 249 -0.63 -1.58 2.26
C SER A 249 0.56 -2.00 1.40
N VAL A 250 0.40 -2.03 0.08
CA VAL A 250 1.50 -2.36 -0.86
C VAL A 250 2.64 -1.36 -0.78
N LEU A 251 2.36 -0.07 -0.61
CA LEU A 251 3.38 0.97 -0.46
C LEU A 251 4.22 0.76 0.80
N LEU A 252 3.59 0.31 1.88
CA LEU A 252 4.25 0.02 3.15
C LEU A 252 5.07 -1.28 3.08
N ASP A 253 4.46 -2.34 2.57
CA ASP A 253 5.06 -3.67 2.54
C ASP A 253 6.21 -3.77 1.51
N ALA A 254 6.17 -3.00 0.42
CA ALA A 254 7.26 -2.92 -0.54
C ALA A 254 8.53 -2.34 0.08
N ALA A 255 8.41 -1.37 0.98
CA ALA A 255 9.54 -0.84 1.72
C ALA A 255 10.15 -1.89 2.66
N ASP A 256 9.31 -2.69 3.31
CA ASP A 256 9.75 -3.80 4.17
C ASP A 256 10.44 -4.89 3.36
N ASN A 257 9.89 -5.25 2.20
CA ASN A 257 10.49 -6.22 1.28
C ASN A 257 11.88 -5.80 0.78
N SER A 258 12.06 -4.52 0.44
CA SER A 258 13.35 -3.99 -0.01
C SER A 258 14.41 -4.07 1.09
N TYR A 259 14.06 -3.76 2.34
CA TYR A 259 14.96 -3.95 3.48
C TYR A 259 15.30 -5.42 3.69
N ALA A 260 14.31 -6.31 3.64
CA ALA A 260 14.52 -7.74 3.82
C ALA A 260 15.45 -8.31 2.74
N MET A 261 15.31 -7.88 1.49
CA MET A 261 16.23 -8.25 0.41
C MET A 261 17.66 -7.77 0.69
N TRP A 262 17.84 -6.50 1.08
CA TRP A 262 19.15 -5.95 1.42
C TRP A 262 19.79 -6.75 2.57
N ARG A 263 19.06 -7.01 3.64
CA ARG A 263 19.51 -7.81 4.78
C ARG A 263 19.97 -9.22 4.37
N ASN A 264 19.21 -9.88 3.50
CA ASN A 264 19.51 -11.22 3.00
C ASN A 264 20.69 -11.28 2.00
N THR A 265 21.10 -10.16 1.43
CA THR A 265 22.29 -10.07 0.58
C THR A 265 23.59 -9.81 1.36
N ASN A 266 23.51 -9.54 2.67
CA ASN A 266 24.68 -9.50 3.54
C ASN A 266 25.12 -10.92 3.87
N ASP A 267 26.39 -11.21 3.79
CA ASP A 267 26.93 -12.55 3.90
C ASP A 267 28.27 -12.62 4.67
N SER A 268 28.69 -13.83 4.98
CA SER A 268 30.00 -14.11 5.56
C SER A 268 31.07 -14.23 4.47
N LEU A 269 32.32 -14.12 4.88
CA LEU A 269 33.46 -14.34 4.00
C LEU A 269 33.43 -15.74 3.36
N ARG A 270 33.12 -16.78 4.15
CA ARG A 270 33.08 -18.16 3.66
C ARG A 270 31.98 -18.37 2.62
N SER A 271 30.82 -17.83 2.82
CA SER A 271 29.72 -17.90 1.85
C SER A 271 30.08 -17.22 0.54
N ARG A 272 30.93 -16.18 0.56
CA ARG A 272 31.38 -15.45 -0.62
C ARG A 272 32.58 -16.05 -1.32
N LEU A 273 33.57 -16.51 -0.57
CA LEU A 273 34.88 -16.91 -1.10
C LEU A 273 35.25 -18.39 -0.84
N GLY A 274 34.37 -19.16 -0.18
CA GLY A 274 34.62 -20.58 0.07
C GLY A 274 35.88 -20.83 0.92
N ALA A 275 36.81 -21.61 0.40
CA ALA A 275 37.99 -22.07 1.14
C ALA A 275 39.04 -20.98 1.41
N LEU A 276 38.92 -19.80 0.87
CA LEU A 276 39.88 -18.71 1.10
C LEU A 276 39.95 -18.32 2.59
N ALA A 277 38.84 -18.44 3.32
CA ALA A 277 38.79 -18.21 4.76
C ALA A 277 39.75 -19.13 5.55
N SER A 278 40.18 -20.24 5.01
CA SER A 278 41.08 -21.20 5.67
C SER A 278 42.58 -20.99 5.44
N GLY A 279 42.96 -19.91 4.74
CA GLY A 279 44.37 -19.50 4.59
C GLY A 279 45.29 -20.38 3.75
N ARG A 280 44.75 -21.28 2.94
CA ARG A 280 45.53 -22.28 2.24
C ARG A 280 45.89 -22.02 0.80
N GLU A 281 45.27 -21.06 0.14
CA GLU A 281 45.61 -20.68 -1.24
C GLU A 281 45.71 -19.20 -1.35
N GLN A 282 46.88 -18.69 -1.03
CA GLN A 282 47.23 -17.30 -1.21
C GLN A 282 47.74 -17.08 -2.62
N ALA A 283 46.90 -16.60 -3.48
CA ALA A 283 47.24 -16.21 -4.83
C ALA A 283 46.26 -15.15 -5.34
N ASP A 284 46.70 -14.40 -6.34
CA ASP A 284 45.80 -13.54 -7.08
C ASP A 284 44.66 -14.40 -7.66
N GLY A 285 43.45 -13.87 -7.74
CA GLY A 285 42.33 -14.67 -8.18
C GLY A 285 41.16 -13.87 -8.71
N VAL A 286 40.34 -14.56 -9.47
CA VAL A 286 39.02 -14.11 -9.90
C VAL A 286 37.96 -15.08 -9.38
N TRP A 287 36.82 -14.56 -9.06
CA TRP A 287 35.71 -15.39 -8.61
C TRP A 287 34.37 -14.87 -9.16
N ALA A 288 33.46 -15.80 -9.35
CA ALA A 288 32.08 -15.51 -9.69
C ALA A 288 31.16 -16.31 -8.77
N ARG A 289 30.06 -15.70 -8.36
CA ARG A 289 29.09 -16.32 -7.47
C ARG A 289 27.67 -15.96 -7.87
N THR A 290 26.76 -16.90 -7.66
CA THR A 290 25.32 -16.66 -7.67
C THR A 290 24.71 -17.03 -6.33
N GLN A 291 23.74 -16.27 -5.89
CA GLN A 291 22.94 -16.56 -4.71
C GLN A 291 21.48 -16.39 -5.05
N ALA A 292 20.62 -17.30 -4.62
CA ALA A 292 19.17 -17.20 -4.74
C ALA A 292 18.54 -17.46 -3.37
N GLY A 293 17.43 -16.80 -3.08
CA GLY A 293 16.74 -17.00 -1.82
C GLY A 293 15.28 -16.58 -1.83
N ARG A 294 14.57 -17.09 -0.82
CA ARG A 294 13.20 -16.69 -0.47
C ARG A 294 13.13 -16.30 1.00
N PHE A 295 12.38 -15.26 1.25
CA PHE A 295 12.08 -14.78 2.59
C PHE A 295 10.63 -14.34 2.70
N SER A 296 10.15 -14.17 3.92
CA SER A 296 8.83 -13.60 4.18
C SER A 296 8.85 -12.77 5.45
N GLY A 297 7.96 -11.79 5.51
CA GLY A 297 7.66 -11.01 6.70
C GLY A 297 6.14 -10.85 6.83
N SER A 298 5.72 -9.92 7.68
CA SER A 298 4.31 -9.59 7.81
C SER A 298 3.81 -8.87 6.57
N GLY A 299 2.83 -9.44 5.88
CA GLY A 299 2.21 -8.84 4.69
C GLY A 299 2.97 -9.06 3.37
N TYR A 300 4.15 -9.70 3.37
CA TYR A 300 4.92 -9.90 2.15
C TYR A 300 5.68 -11.22 2.09
N GLU A 301 5.90 -11.68 0.87
CA GLU A 301 6.87 -12.71 0.50
C GLU A 301 7.83 -12.17 -0.55
N GLY A 302 9.12 -12.40 -0.36
CA GLY A 302 10.16 -11.96 -1.27
C GLY A 302 11.02 -13.09 -1.79
N ARG A 303 11.58 -12.88 -2.97
CA ARG A 303 12.62 -13.73 -3.57
C ARG A 303 13.66 -12.86 -4.23
N TYR A 304 14.87 -13.36 -4.33
CA TYR A 304 15.95 -12.65 -5.00
C TYR A 304 16.95 -13.61 -5.65
N ASN A 305 17.64 -13.09 -6.67
CA ASN A 305 18.85 -13.66 -7.24
C ASN A 305 19.93 -12.58 -7.18
N LEU A 306 21.13 -12.97 -6.79
CA LEU A 306 22.30 -12.09 -6.72
C LEU A 306 23.42 -12.71 -7.52
N TYR A 307 24.02 -11.94 -8.41
CA TYR A 307 25.16 -12.33 -9.22
C TYR A 307 26.33 -11.43 -8.87
N GLN A 308 27.47 -12.04 -8.58
CA GLN A 308 28.68 -11.33 -8.15
C GLN A 308 29.87 -11.76 -8.98
N LEU A 309 30.71 -10.80 -9.32
CA LEU A 309 31.99 -11.01 -9.97
C LEU A 309 33.06 -10.22 -9.22
N GLY A 310 34.14 -10.88 -8.82
CA GLY A 310 35.19 -10.28 -8.03
C GLY A 310 36.60 -10.62 -8.51
N PHE A 311 37.50 -9.73 -8.17
CA PHE A 311 38.94 -9.89 -8.36
C PHE A 311 39.66 -9.61 -7.02
N GLU A 312 40.70 -10.37 -6.76
CA GLU A 312 41.52 -10.18 -5.57
C GLU A 312 43.00 -10.34 -5.86
N LYS A 313 43.77 -9.57 -5.13
CA LYS A 313 45.22 -9.54 -5.23
C LYS A 313 45.86 -9.81 -3.87
N GLN A 314 46.85 -10.69 -3.88
CA GLN A 314 47.65 -10.97 -2.71
C GLN A 314 48.85 -10.03 -2.60
N PHE A 315 49.15 -9.62 -1.39
CA PHE A 315 50.29 -8.79 -1.06
C PHE A 315 51.24 -9.53 -0.13
N LYS A 316 52.50 -9.06 -0.09
CA LYS A 316 53.51 -9.59 0.83
C LYS A 316 53.01 -9.50 2.26
N GLY A 317 53.15 -10.60 3.04
CA GLY A 317 52.68 -10.67 4.42
C GLY A 317 51.34 -11.34 4.61
N GLY A 318 50.73 -11.92 3.53
CA GLY A 318 49.52 -12.74 3.63
C GLY A 318 48.21 -11.97 3.63
N SER A 319 48.23 -10.69 3.30
CA SER A 319 47.01 -9.90 3.14
C SER A 319 46.50 -9.99 1.69
N ILE A 320 45.18 -10.01 1.55
CA ILE A 320 44.47 -10.03 0.27
C ILE A 320 43.55 -8.83 0.22
N TYR A 321 43.57 -8.11 -0.91
CA TYR A 321 42.63 -7.02 -1.17
C TYR A 321 41.88 -7.33 -2.46
N GLY A 322 40.57 -7.11 -2.43
CA GLY A 322 39.73 -7.37 -3.58
C GLY A 322 38.61 -6.36 -3.75
N GLY A 323 38.01 -6.46 -4.92
CA GLY A 323 36.80 -5.70 -5.26
C GLY A 323 35.82 -6.61 -5.96
N ALA A 324 34.55 -6.29 -5.85
CA ALA A 324 33.48 -7.02 -6.54
C ALA A 324 32.38 -6.08 -7.02
N ILE A 325 31.72 -6.48 -8.08
CA ILE A 325 30.49 -5.88 -8.57
C ILE A 325 29.36 -6.87 -8.42
N ASP A 326 28.20 -6.37 -8.05
CA ASP A 326 27.02 -7.18 -7.81
C ASP A 326 25.84 -6.67 -8.62
N TYR A 327 25.07 -7.60 -9.13
CA TYR A 327 23.77 -7.37 -9.69
C TYR A 327 22.76 -8.31 -9.02
N GLY A 328 21.69 -7.73 -8.47
CA GLY A 328 20.59 -8.48 -7.87
C GLY A 328 19.27 -8.15 -8.52
N ASP A 329 18.44 -9.15 -8.74
CA ASP A 329 17.04 -9.01 -9.10
C ASP A 329 16.17 -9.70 -8.05
N GLY A 330 15.11 -9.04 -7.64
CA GLY A 330 14.18 -9.52 -6.65
C GLY A 330 12.75 -9.19 -6.98
N SER A 331 11.85 -9.79 -6.24
CA SER A 331 10.43 -9.46 -6.31
C SER A 331 9.78 -9.62 -4.94
N GLY A 332 8.81 -8.75 -4.67
CA GLY A 332 7.88 -8.85 -3.57
C GLY A 332 6.50 -9.28 -4.06
N SER A 333 5.82 -10.10 -3.27
CA SER A 333 4.44 -10.49 -3.48
C SER A 333 3.65 -10.10 -2.23
N TYR A 334 2.58 -9.36 -2.45
CA TYR A 334 1.64 -8.86 -1.45
C TYR A 334 0.25 -9.36 -1.82
N ALA A 335 -0.66 -9.52 -0.86
CA ALA A 335 -2.02 -9.97 -1.18
C ALA A 335 -2.68 -9.10 -2.26
N PRO A 336 -2.60 -7.73 -2.21
CA PRO A 336 -3.19 -6.86 -3.22
C PRO A 336 -2.16 -6.25 -4.19
N GLY A 337 -0.96 -6.82 -4.37
CA GLY A 337 0.03 -6.20 -5.24
C GLY A 337 1.34 -6.95 -5.39
N SER A 338 2.29 -6.34 -6.08
CA SER A 338 3.63 -6.88 -6.31
C SER A 338 4.69 -5.80 -6.46
N SER A 339 5.95 -6.17 -6.27
CA SER A 339 7.09 -5.31 -6.59
C SER A 339 8.20 -6.06 -7.31
N LYS A 340 9.05 -5.28 -7.97
CA LYS A 340 10.33 -5.73 -8.51
C LYS A 340 11.43 -4.87 -7.91
N ASP A 341 12.49 -5.51 -7.44
CA ASP A 341 13.64 -4.85 -6.83
C ASP A 341 14.90 -5.20 -7.61
N ASN A 342 15.66 -4.19 -7.99
CA ASN A 342 16.96 -4.37 -8.61
C ASN A 342 18.04 -3.75 -7.74
N LEU A 343 19.07 -4.54 -7.44
CA LEU A 343 20.25 -4.09 -6.69
C LEU A 343 21.44 -4.04 -7.63
N ARG A 344 22.17 -2.93 -7.59
CA ARG A 344 23.51 -2.80 -8.19
C ARG A 344 24.44 -2.31 -7.13
N SER A 345 25.53 -3.02 -6.88
CA SER A 345 26.47 -2.64 -5.85
C SER A 345 27.92 -2.90 -6.26
N PHE A 346 28.79 -2.20 -5.57
CA PHE A 346 30.23 -2.35 -5.64
C PHE A 346 30.78 -2.53 -4.23
N SER A 347 31.70 -3.46 -4.05
CA SER A 347 32.35 -3.72 -2.78
C SER A 347 33.87 -3.75 -2.90
N LEU A 348 34.52 -3.27 -1.84
CA LEU A 348 35.95 -3.43 -1.59
C LEU A 348 36.15 -4.22 -0.31
N TYR A 349 37.10 -5.12 -0.29
CA TYR A 349 37.40 -5.89 0.91
C TYR A 349 38.88 -6.14 1.10
N GLY A 350 39.26 -6.36 2.36
CA GLY A 350 40.58 -6.80 2.76
C GLY A 350 40.48 -8.02 3.68
N ILE A 351 41.40 -8.96 3.52
CA ILE A 351 41.52 -10.16 4.32
C ILE A 351 42.92 -10.27 4.84
N TRP A 352 43.06 -10.43 6.15
CA TRP A 352 44.32 -10.63 6.85
C TRP A 352 44.27 -12.01 7.55
N THR A 353 45.24 -12.86 7.23
CA THR A 353 45.32 -14.19 7.82
C THR A 353 46.59 -14.32 8.69
N THR A 354 46.53 -15.13 9.75
CA THR A 354 47.65 -15.46 10.60
C THR A 354 48.04 -16.92 10.42
N GLY A 355 49.31 -17.24 10.70
CA GLY A 355 49.78 -18.63 10.67
C GLY A 355 49.07 -19.57 11.65
N SER A 356 48.32 -19.05 12.61
CA SER A 356 47.54 -19.83 13.60
C SER A 356 46.12 -20.17 13.11
N GLY A 357 45.79 -19.88 11.85
CA GLY A 357 44.44 -20.15 11.29
C GLY A 357 43.38 -19.09 11.59
N ALA A 358 43.77 -17.97 12.17
CA ALA A 358 42.87 -16.84 12.37
C ALA A 358 42.83 -15.92 11.13
N TYR A 359 41.69 -15.30 10.88
CA TYR A 359 41.53 -14.31 9.84
C TYR A 359 40.66 -13.15 10.30
N THR A 360 40.90 -12.01 9.70
CA THR A 360 40.03 -10.82 9.79
C THR A 360 39.64 -10.42 8.37
N ASN A 361 38.36 -10.17 8.14
CA ASN A 361 37.85 -9.64 6.88
C ASN A 361 37.13 -8.32 7.15
N VAL A 362 37.44 -7.31 6.37
CA VAL A 362 36.74 -6.02 6.35
C VAL A 362 36.18 -5.82 4.96
N THR A 363 34.89 -5.52 4.86
CA THR A 363 34.20 -5.31 3.58
C THR A 363 33.40 -3.99 3.64
N ALA A 364 33.64 -3.10 2.70
CA ALA A 364 32.82 -1.91 2.46
C ALA A 364 32.03 -2.11 1.17
N ARG A 365 30.73 -1.81 1.19
CA ARG A 365 29.82 -1.98 0.05
C ARG A 365 28.99 -0.73 -0.13
N VAL A 366 28.84 -0.29 -1.38
CA VAL A 366 27.91 0.76 -1.78
C VAL A 366 26.99 0.23 -2.86
N GLY A 367 25.70 0.50 -2.73
CA GLY A 367 24.69 -0.03 -3.64
C GLY A 367 23.56 0.94 -3.90
N ASN A 368 22.78 0.59 -4.91
CA ASN A 368 21.57 1.30 -5.28
C ASN A 368 20.46 0.27 -5.53
N PHE A 369 19.37 0.41 -4.79
CA PHE A 369 18.12 -0.31 -5.01
C PHE A 369 17.21 0.51 -5.91
N SER A 370 16.60 -0.14 -6.90
CA SER A 370 15.51 0.39 -7.70
C SER A 370 14.29 -0.49 -7.45
N THR A 371 13.21 0.10 -6.98
CA THR A 371 11.95 -0.60 -6.69
C THR A 371 10.87 -0.08 -7.63
N ASP A 372 10.19 -1.01 -8.31
CA ASP A 372 8.97 -0.76 -9.09
C ASP A 372 7.85 -1.56 -8.44
N LEU A 373 6.77 -0.91 -8.04
CA LEU A 373 5.64 -1.55 -7.39
C LEU A 373 4.31 -1.21 -8.06
N GLU A 374 3.36 -2.12 -7.93
CA GLU A 374 1.97 -1.92 -8.36
C GLU A 374 1.00 -2.60 -7.38
N SER A 375 -0.12 -1.94 -7.15
CA SER A 375 -1.23 -2.45 -6.35
C SER A 375 -2.42 -2.85 -7.21
N TYR A 376 -3.28 -3.72 -6.69
CA TYR A 376 -4.43 -4.32 -7.39
C TYR A 376 -5.73 -4.21 -6.58
N GLY A 377 -5.81 -3.28 -5.63
CA GLY A 377 -7.01 -3.02 -4.83
C GLY A 377 -8.09 -2.26 -5.60
N ASP A 378 -8.98 -1.59 -4.89
CA ASP A 378 -10.10 -0.83 -5.47
C ASP A 378 -9.64 0.39 -6.28
N TYR A 379 -8.48 0.93 -5.94
CA TYR A 379 -7.83 2.06 -6.61
C TYR A 379 -6.39 1.71 -6.97
N PRO A 380 -6.16 0.87 -7.99
CA PRO A 380 -4.83 0.42 -8.38
C PRO A 380 -3.86 1.56 -8.62
N ASP A 381 -2.63 1.42 -8.12
CA ASP A 381 -1.61 2.46 -8.18
C ASP A 381 -0.24 1.87 -8.53
N LYS A 382 0.69 2.72 -8.96
CA LYS A 382 2.06 2.36 -9.29
C LYS A 382 3.04 3.39 -8.74
N ALA A 383 4.21 2.91 -8.37
CA ALA A 383 5.32 3.79 -8.00
C ALA A 383 6.66 3.18 -8.39
N SER A 384 7.63 4.05 -8.62
CA SER A 384 9.02 3.68 -8.85
C SER A 384 9.92 4.61 -8.07
N TYR A 385 10.92 4.04 -7.38
CA TYR A 385 11.90 4.85 -6.65
C TYR A 385 13.27 4.17 -6.60
N LYS A 386 14.29 4.95 -6.22
CA LYS A 386 15.66 4.49 -6.05
C LYS A 386 16.18 4.88 -4.68
N GLN A 387 16.85 3.94 -4.02
CA GLN A 387 17.39 4.11 -2.67
C GLN A 387 18.86 3.69 -2.64
N HIS A 388 19.72 4.53 -2.09
CA HIS A 388 21.12 4.18 -1.86
C HIS A 388 21.28 3.36 -0.58
N ALA A 389 22.19 2.39 -0.63
CA ALA A 389 22.52 1.54 0.50
C ALA A 389 24.04 1.43 0.66
N TYR A 390 24.49 1.49 1.91
CA TYR A 390 25.88 1.41 2.29
C TYR A 390 26.05 0.39 3.39
N SER A 391 27.17 -0.34 3.39
CA SER A 391 27.52 -1.19 4.53
C SER A 391 29.02 -1.27 4.74
N LEU A 392 29.40 -1.45 6.00
CA LEU A 392 30.75 -1.76 6.44
C LEU A 392 30.68 -2.96 7.38
N SER A 393 31.35 -4.04 7.04
CA SER A 393 31.35 -5.27 7.80
C SER A 393 32.75 -5.64 8.25
N VAL A 394 32.87 -6.10 9.48
CA VAL A 394 34.10 -6.69 10.03
C VAL A 394 33.77 -8.09 10.52
N GLU A 395 34.49 -9.07 10.03
CA GLU A 395 34.37 -10.46 10.43
C GLU A 395 35.72 -10.97 10.96
N TYR A 396 35.67 -11.70 12.06
CA TYR A 396 36.81 -12.43 12.62
C TYR A 396 36.44 -13.88 12.78
N GLY A 397 37.35 -14.79 12.39
CA GLY A 397 37.20 -16.22 12.60
C GLY A 397 38.54 -16.88 12.90
N LYS A 398 38.48 -18.05 13.53
CA LYS A 398 39.65 -18.85 13.76
C LYS A 398 39.34 -20.30 13.58
N ARG A 399 40.08 -20.95 12.70
CA ARG A 399 39.96 -22.39 12.44
C ARG A 399 40.85 -23.19 13.37
N PHE A 400 40.26 -24.21 13.96
CA PHE A 400 40.91 -25.23 14.75
C PHE A 400 40.79 -26.55 13.99
N ASP A 401 41.94 -27.10 13.62
CA ASP A 401 42.02 -28.39 12.92
C ASP A 401 42.30 -29.50 13.94
N PHE A 402 41.55 -30.59 13.87
CA PHE A 402 41.67 -31.77 14.71
C PHE A 402 42.16 -32.97 13.89
N GLU A 403 42.40 -34.09 14.58
CA GLU A 403 42.77 -35.35 13.93
C GLU A 403 41.68 -35.83 12.93
N ALA A 404 42.08 -36.64 11.98
CA ALA A 404 41.24 -37.18 10.91
C ALA A 404 40.57 -36.12 9.99
N GLY A 405 41.09 -34.88 10.00
CA GLY A 405 40.60 -33.82 9.10
C GLY A 405 39.35 -33.10 9.60
N PHE A 406 38.86 -33.38 10.80
CA PHE A 406 37.79 -32.60 11.41
C PHE A 406 38.26 -31.20 11.75
N PHE A 407 37.37 -30.21 11.62
CA PHE A 407 37.65 -28.82 12.00
C PHE A 407 36.45 -28.12 12.59
N VAL A 408 36.72 -27.11 13.42
CA VAL A 408 35.74 -26.17 13.96
C VAL A 408 36.27 -24.75 13.76
N GLU A 409 35.42 -23.86 13.29
CA GLU A 409 35.77 -22.48 13.03
C GLU A 409 34.72 -21.55 13.66
N PRO A 410 34.93 -21.11 14.90
CA PRO A 410 34.11 -20.03 15.48
C PRO A 410 34.33 -18.73 14.74
N GLN A 411 33.25 -17.97 14.61
CA GLN A 411 33.18 -16.72 13.85
C GLN A 411 32.37 -15.68 14.60
N ALA A 412 32.77 -14.43 14.44
CA ALA A 412 32.01 -13.26 14.86
C ALA A 412 32.06 -12.20 13.76
N GLN A 413 30.94 -11.55 13.50
CA GLN A 413 30.84 -10.51 12.48
C GLN A 413 29.95 -9.38 13.00
N PHE A 414 30.32 -8.16 12.63
CA PHE A 414 29.50 -6.98 12.88
C PHE A 414 29.39 -6.17 11.60
N THR A 415 28.16 -5.89 11.19
CA THR A 415 27.85 -5.15 9.95
C THR A 415 27.07 -3.89 10.30
N LEU A 416 27.67 -2.75 10.01
CA LEU A 416 26.97 -1.46 10.00
C LEU A 416 26.41 -1.20 8.62
N GLY A 417 25.17 -0.78 8.54
CA GLY A 417 24.49 -0.46 7.31
C GLY A 417 23.73 0.85 7.39
N ARG A 418 23.51 1.45 6.22
CA ARG A 418 22.63 2.59 6.07
C ARG A 418 21.87 2.50 4.76
N LEU A 419 20.54 2.64 4.86
CA LEU A 419 19.67 2.90 3.73
C LEU A 419 19.32 4.38 3.74
N ALA A 420 19.54 5.06 2.61
CA ALA A 420 19.25 6.49 2.51
C ALA A 420 17.74 6.73 2.48
N GLY A 421 17.30 7.87 2.99
CA GLY A 421 15.91 8.31 2.87
C GLY A 421 15.56 8.67 1.43
N ILE A 422 14.29 8.53 1.10
CA ILE A 422 13.76 8.86 -0.22
C ILE A 422 12.37 9.49 -0.12
N ASP A 423 12.07 10.33 -1.09
CA ASP A 423 10.73 10.82 -1.37
C ASP A 423 10.31 10.31 -2.77
N TYR A 424 9.04 9.96 -2.93
CA TYR A 424 8.47 9.53 -4.20
C TYR A 424 7.01 9.93 -4.30
N THR A 425 6.47 9.88 -5.52
CA THR A 425 5.04 10.11 -5.77
C THR A 425 4.53 8.99 -6.67
N THR A 426 3.38 8.44 -6.32
CA THR A 426 2.72 7.40 -7.12
C THR A 426 1.97 8.01 -8.31
N ASP A 427 1.55 7.16 -9.25
CA ASP A 427 0.76 7.59 -10.42
C ASP A 427 -0.58 8.25 -10.01
N ARG A 428 -1.17 7.84 -8.89
CA ARG A 428 -2.39 8.45 -8.35
C ARG A 428 -2.14 9.67 -7.44
N GLY A 429 -0.89 10.10 -7.29
CA GLY A 429 -0.54 11.30 -6.54
C GLY A 429 -0.34 11.08 -5.04
N VAL A 430 -0.18 9.85 -4.57
CA VAL A 430 0.24 9.60 -3.19
C VAL A 430 1.70 10.02 -3.05
N ASN A 431 1.97 10.92 -2.12
CA ASN A 431 3.34 11.31 -1.78
C ASN A 431 3.86 10.41 -0.66
N GLY A 432 4.90 9.67 -0.95
CA GLY A 432 5.57 8.79 -0.01
C GLY A 432 6.93 9.32 0.40
N ARG A 433 7.23 9.24 1.69
CA ARG A 433 8.54 9.49 2.27
C ARG A 433 8.95 8.29 3.10
N ILE A 434 10.13 7.76 2.80
CA ILE A 434 10.77 6.71 3.59
C ILE A 434 12.01 7.33 4.23
N ASP A 435 12.04 7.40 5.55
CA ASP A 435 13.20 7.95 6.26
C ASP A 435 14.42 7.05 6.10
N GLY A 436 15.59 7.66 6.17
CA GLY A 436 16.85 6.92 6.17
C GLY A 436 16.99 6.08 7.43
N MET A 437 17.50 4.86 7.27
CA MET A 437 17.63 3.88 8.34
C MET A 437 19.10 3.48 8.55
N ASN A 438 19.51 3.36 9.81
CA ASN A 438 20.74 2.70 10.18
C ASN A 438 20.47 1.27 10.60
N SER A 439 21.35 0.35 10.22
CA SER A 439 21.34 -1.06 10.60
C SER A 439 22.65 -1.41 11.31
N ALA A 440 22.58 -2.27 12.31
CA ALA A 440 23.73 -2.75 13.05
C ALA A 440 23.53 -4.22 13.39
N ILE A 441 24.00 -5.12 12.52
CA ILE A 441 23.80 -6.56 12.66
C ILE A 441 25.04 -7.21 13.24
N GLY A 442 24.89 -7.84 14.40
CA GLY A 442 25.86 -8.75 15.00
C GLY A 442 25.59 -10.19 14.62
N ARG A 443 26.62 -10.94 14.30
CA ARG A 443 26.56 -12.39 14.06
C ARG A 443 27.65 -13.09 14.86
N ILE A 444 27.27 -14.10 15.60
CA ILE A 444 28.19 -15.07 16.21
C ILE A 444 27.78 -16.46 15.75
N GLY A 445 28.74 -17.29 15.45
CA GLY A 445 28.46 -18.62 14.98
C GLY A 445 29.69 -19.51 14.87
N PHE A 446 29.49 -20.67 14.31
CA PHE A 446 30.56 -21.58 14.03
C PHE A 446 30.30 -22.39 12.76
N VAL A 447 31.37 -22.78 12.12
CA VAL A 447 31.42 -23.77 11.06
C VAL A 447 32.09 -25.01 11.60
N MET A 448 31.48 -26.17 11.39
CA MET A 448 32.01 -27.49 11.80
C MET A 448 32.05 -28.39 10.57
N GLY A 449 33.18 -28.96 10.25
CA GLY A 449 33.31 -29.69 9.00
C GLY A 449 34.39 -30.73 8.98
N GLN A 450 34.44 -31.43 7.87
CA GLN A 450 35.37 -32.48 7.56
C GLN A 450 36.14 -32.13 6.27
N LYS A 451 37.47 -32.16 6.35
CA LYS A 451 38.33 -32.12 5.18
C LYS A 451 38.26 -33.48 4.46
N ILE A 452 38.16 -33.37 3.15
CA ILE A 452 38.20 -34.51 2.24
C ILE A 452 39.54 -34.48 1.51
N GLU A 453 39.94 -35.59 0.93
CA GLU A 453 41.12 -35.65 0.06
C GLU A 453 41.10 -34.54 -1.01
N ASN A 454 42.26 -34.08 -1.46
CA ASN A 454 42.46 -33.04 -2.45
C ASN A 454 42.09 -31.58 -2.03
N GLY A 455 41.97 -31.31 -0.73
CA GLY A 455 41.69 -29.95 -0.25
C GLY A 455 40.23 -29.52 -0.36
N SER A 456 39.33 -30.47 -0.60
CA SER A 456 37.88 -30.25 -0.51
C SER A 456 37.41 -30.34 0.94
N ASP A 457 36.28 -29.77 1.25
CA ASP A 457 35.62 -29.89 2.55
C ASP A 457 34.09 -29.89 2.43
N ILE A 458 33.44 -30.44 3.47
CA ILE A 458 32.00 -30.33 3.70
C ILE A 458 31.80 -29.83 5.12
N TYR A 459 30.80 -28.99 5.35
CA TYR A 459 30.58 -28.40 6.66
C TYR A 459 29.11 -28.11 6.96
N LEU A 460 28.84 -28.04 8.27
CA LEU A 460 27.62 -27.45 8.85
C LEU A 460 27.97 -26.06 9.41
N LYS A 461 27.04 -25.16 9.31
CA LYS A 461 27.11 -23.79 9.85
C LYS A 461 25.92 -23.53 10.75
N ALA A 462 26.16 -22.89 11.89
CA ALA A 462 25.12 -22.39 12.76
C ALA A 462 25.48 -20.98 13.25
N ASP A 463 24.58 -20.05 13.04
CA ASP A 463 24.75 -18.65 13.38
C ASP A 463 23.56 -18.15 14.23
N LEU A 464 23.86 -17.28 15.19
CA LEU A 464 22.93 -16.43 15.90
C LEU A 464 23.18 -15.00 15.44
N LEU A 465 22.13 -14.31 15.02
CA LEU A 465 22.18 -12.96 14.51
C LEU A 465 21.22 -12.06 15.29
N HIS A 466 21.61 -10.79 15.42
CA HIS A 466 20.77 -9.76 16.03
C HIS A 466 20.94 -8.43 15.32
N GLU A 467 19.81 -7.77 14.99
CA GLU A 467 19.76 -6.39 14.52
C GLU A 467 19.57 -5.47 15.73
N PHE A 468 20.58 -4.66 16.05
CA PHE A 468 20.59 -3.73 17.19
C PHE A 468 20.00 -2.35 16.88
N ALA A 469 19.71 -2.08 15.64
CA ALA A 469 19.12 -0.86 15.13
C ALA A 469 17.99 -1.21 14.17
N GLY A 470 17.73 -0.44 13.13
CA GLY A 470 16.74 -0.81 12.12
C GLY A 470 15.43 -0.08 12.28
N GLU A 471 15.45 1.10 12.90
CA GLU A 471 14.24 1.94 13.03
C GLU A 471 14.16 2.95 11.89
N ARG A 472 12.95 3.16 11.37
CA ARG A 472 12.63 4.23 10.43
C ARG A 472 11.14 4.53 10.40
N ASP A 473 10.79 5.75 10.00
CA ASP A 473 9.42 6.15 9.75
C ASP A 473 9.12 6.16 8.24
N LEU A 474 7.90 5.76 7.90
CA LEU A 474 7.29 5.92 6.60
C LEU A 474 6.12 6.88 6.73
N GLN A 475 6.04 7.87 5.86
CA GLN A 475 4.94 8.82 5.80
C GLN A 475 4.32 8.80 4.41
N LEU A 476 3.00 8.69 4.36
CA LEU A 476 2.21 8.80 3.14
C LEU A 476 1.21 9.94 3.30
N THR A 477 1.00 10.71 2.24
CA THR A 477 -0.05 11.71 2.17
C THR A 477 -0.78 11.60 0.84
N SER A 478 -2.11 11.82 0.84
CA SER A 478 -2.92 11.72 -0.35
C SER A 478 -4.09 12.70 -0.30
N ASP A 479 -4.26 13.43 -1.40
CA ASP A 479 -5.46 14.24 -1.65
C ASP A 479 -6.48 13.53 -2.53
N ALA A 480 -6.24 12.27 -2.89
CA ALA A 480 -7.15 11.49 -3.71
C ALA A 480 -8.52 11.38 -3.04
N GLY A 481 -9.57 11.53 -3.82
CA GLY A 481 -10.94 11.59 -3.29
C GLY A 481 -11.23 12.83 -2.43
N GLY A 482 -10.33 13.83 -2.35
CA GLY A 482 -10.49 15.02 -1.51
C GLY A 482 -10.33 14.76 -0.01
N THR A 483 -9.71 13.63 0.40
CA THR A 483 -9.61 13.20 1.81
C THR A 483 -8.53 13.92 2.59
N ASN A 484 -7.48 14.44 1.94
CA ASN A 484 -6.27 14.96 2.62
C ASN A 484 -5.67 13.97 3.64
N ASP A 485 -5.62 12.70 3.29
CA ASP A 485 -5.19 11.65 4.19
C ASP A 485 -3.70 11.74 4.55
N ILE A 486 -3.39 11.42 5.79
CA ILE A 486 -2.05 11.31 6.34
C ILE A 486 -1.90 9.94 6.99
N LEU A 487 -0.79 9.25 6.70
CA LEU A 487 -0.41 8.02 7.35
C LEU A 487 1.06 8.08 7.73
N THR A 488 1.37 7.78 8.99
CA THR A 488 2.74 7.60 9.46
C THR A 488 2.85 6.22 10.09
N LYS A 489 3.81 5.42 9.62
CA LYS A 489 4.13 4.09 10.16
C LYS A 489 5.55 4.09 10.67
N HIS A 490 5.72 3.75 11.93
CA HIS A 490 7.02 3.44 12.51
C HIS A 490 7.36 1.98 12.29
N ASN A 491 8.51 1.70 11.68
CA ASN A 491 9.03 0.35 11.51
C ASN A 491 10.27 0.17 12.39
N ASP A 492 10.25 -0.91 13.16
CA ASP A 492 11.39 -1.39 13.94
C ASP A 492 11.72 -2.81 13.46
N TYR A 493 12.92 -3.01 12.92
CA TYR A 493 13.43 -4.30 12.47
C TYR A 493 14.42 -4.91 13.47
N GLY A 494 14.52 -4.36 14.67
CA GLY A 494 15.31 -4.90 15.79
C GLY A 494 14.82 -6.29 16.14
N ASP A 495 15.67 -7.30 15.95
CA ASP A 495 15.24 -8.70 15.97
C ASP A 495 16.41 -9.67 16.19
N THR A 496 16.09 -10.89 16.66
CA THR A 496 17.04 -11.98 16.84
C THR A 496 16.59 -13.21 16.08
N TRP A 497 17.48 -13.79 15.29
CA TRP A 497 17.20 -15.01 14.53
C TRP A 497 18.39 -15.95 14.46
N PHE A 498 18.12 -17.18 14.06
CA PHE A 498 19.12 -18.23 13.85
C PHE A 498 19.20 -18.59 12.38
N GLU A 499 20.39 -18.98 11.93
CA GLU A 499 20.60 -19.56 10.62
C GLU A 499 21.35 -20.88 10.72
N LEU A 500 20.87 -21.88 10.00
CA LEU A 500 21.56 -23.14 9.81
C LEU A 500 21.93 -23.33 8.35
N GLY A 501 23.15 -23.75 8.10
CA GLY A 501 23.67 -23.95 6.76
C GLY A 501 24.39 -25.29 6.60
N LEU A 502 24.33 -25.80 5.36
CA LEU A 502 25.13 -26.94 4.92
C LEU A 502 25.86 -26.49 3.67
N GLY A 503 27.17 -26.67 3.64
CA GLY A 503 27.98 -26.23 2.53
C GLY A 503 29.19 -27.13 2.29
N GLY A 504 29.92 -26.78 1.25
CA GLY A 504 31.15 -27.47 0.91
C GLY A 504 31.97 -26.68 -0.10
N ASN A 505 33.23 -27.09 -0.19
CA ASN A 505 34.18 -26.61 -1.17
C ASN A 505 34.81 -27.79 -1.87
N VAL A 506 34.80 -27.78 -3.19
CA VAL A 506 35.38 -28.85 -4.01
C VAL A 506 36.49 -28.26 -4.87
N ARG A 507 37.69 -28.81 -4.72
CA ARG A 507 38.80 -28.46 -5.61
C ARG A 507 38.64 -29.17 -6.94
N ILE A 508 38.41 -28.39 -8.01
CA ILE A 508 38.17 -28.91 -9.37
C ILE A 508 39.44 -28.94 -10.22
N SER A 509 40.47 -28.18 -9.87
CA SER A 509 41.77 -28.12 -10.53
C SER A 509 42.85 -27.64 -9.53
N ARG A 510 44.08 -27.52 -10.01
CA ARG A 510 45.18 -26.94 -9.21
C ARG A 510 44.90 -25.48 -8.80
N THR A 511 44.16 -24.75 -9.64
CA THR A 511 43.89 -23.33 -9.51
C THR A 511 42.42 -23.02 -9.40
N GLY A 512 41.53 -24.01 -9.39
CA GLY A 512 40.10 -23.83 -9.44
C GLY A 512 39.36 -24.51 -8.29
N ASN A 513 38.45 -23.78 -7.67
CA ASN A 513 37.56 -24.27 -6.62
C ASN A 513 36.12 -23.98 -6.98
N PHE A 514 35.23 -24.93 -6.72
CA PHE A 514 33.78 -24.74 -6.66
C PHE A 514 33.34 -24.79 -5.21
N TYR A 515 32.45 -23.91 -4.81
CA TYR A 515 31.89 -23.90 -3.47
C TYR A 515 30.38 -23.63 -3.51
N GLY A 516 29.68 -24.11 -2.50
CA GLY A 516 28.25 -23.90 -2.38
C GLY A 516 27.76 -24.05 -0.94
N GLU A 517 26.63 -23.43 -0.65
CA GLU A 517 26.02 -23.45 0.66
C GLU A 517 24.50 -23.31 0.52
N VAL A 518 23.75 -24.07 1.29
CA VAL A 518 22.31 -23.92 1.48
C VAL A 518 22.05 -23.47 2.91
N THR A 519 21.27 -22.42 3.11
CA THR A 519 20.99 -21.87 4.43
C THR A 519 19.49 -21.70 4.64
N ARG A 520 19.04 -21.90 5.88
CA ARG A 520 17.68 -21.63 6.34
C ARG A 520 17.72 -20.82 7.62
N GLY A 521 16.83 -19.82 7.73
CA GLY A 521 16.63 -19.00 8.92
C GLY A 521 15.47 -19.50 9.77
N PHE A 522 15.53 -19.21 11.08
CA PHE A 522 14.54 -19.59 12.08
C PHE A 522 14.42 -18.46 13.11
N GLY A 523 13.19 -18.18 13.52
CA GLY A 523 12.90 -17.08 14.43
C GLY A 523 12.96 -15.73 13.72
N GLY A 524 12.56 -14.70 14.44
CA GLY A 524 12.52 -13.34 13.93
C GLY A 524 11.33 -13.02 13.02
N ASP A 525 11.13 -11.75 12.80
CA ASP A 525 10.02 -11.22 12.01
C ASP A 525 10.25 -11.39 10.50
N ILE A 526 11.51 -11.39 10.07
CA ILE A 526 11.90 -11.68 8.69
C ILE A 526 12.43 -13.10 8.63
N ASN A 527 11.66 -13.98 8.03
CA ASN A 527 11.99 -15.40 7.92
C ASN A 527 12.72 -15.69 6.60
N LYS A 528 14.00 -16.06 6.67
CA LYS A 528 14.75 -16.63 5.55
C LYS A 528 14.26 -18.06 5.32
N LYS A 529 13.32 -18.26 4.38
CA LYS A 529 12.79 -19.60 4.08
C LYS A 529 13.89 -20.52 3.57
N TRP A 530 14.73 -20.02 2.71
CA TRP A 530 15.96 -20.67 2.24
C TRP A 530 16.82 -19.70 1.47
N SER A 531 18.11 -19.97 1.42
CA SER A 531 19.01 -19.39 0.42
C SER A 531 20.00 -20.45 -0.06
N VAL A 532 20.38 -20.35 -1.32
CA VAL A 532 21.39 -21.20 -1.96
C VAL A 532 22.42 -20.29 -2.60
N ASN A 533 23.68 -20.54 -2.33
CA ASN A 533 24.75 -19.87 -3.06
C ASN A 533 25.69 -20.92 -3.70
N ALA A 534 26.24 -20.57 -4.85
CA ALA A 534 27.23 -21.34 -5.55
C ALA A 534 28.24 -20.42 -6.22
N GLY A 535 29.52 -20.74 -6.13
CA GLY A 535 30.58 -19.92 -6.67
C GLY A 535 31.75 -20.74 -7.23
N LEU A 536 32.49 -20.08 -8.08
CA LEU A 536 33.74 -20.56 -8.68
C LEU A 536 34.84 -19.54 -8.39
N ARG A 537 36.00 -20.03 -8.03
CA ARG A 537 37.19 -19.21 -7.82
C ARG A 537 38.35 -19.82 -8.55
N PHE A 538 39.07 -19.00 -9.29
CA PHE A 538 40.30 -19.38 -9.97
C PHE A 538 41.46 -18.50 -9.51
N THR A 539 42.58 -19.14 -9.19
CA THR A 539 43.82 -18.46 -8.77
C THR A 539 44.89 -18.58 -9.88
N PHE A 540 45.80 -17.61 -9.95
CA PHE A 540 46.88 -17.57 -10.94
C PHE A 540 48.14 -16.86 -10.42
#